data_ca8da083fa90cacec3802a15e20949ef
#
_entry.id   ca8da083fa90cacec3802a15e20949ef
#
_cell.length_a   1.000
_cell.length_b   1.000
_cell.length_c   1.000
_cell.angle_alpha   90.00
_cell.angle_beta   90.00
_cell.angle_gamma   90.00
#
_symmetry.space_group_name_H-M   'P 1'
#
loop_
_entity.id
_entity.type
_entity.pdbx_description
1 polymer ?
#
loop_
_entity_poly.entity_id
_entity_poly.type
_entity_poly.pdbx_seq_one_letter_code
_entity_poly.pdbx_strand_id
1 'polypeptide(L)'
;MTNCLFIGVDVALKGNQFCVMNFDQYIYFNLKFPNTPEGNEMVINKIKDIEDKFFFEKIILVMESTGMYSFHPACYFSSNEYLNNFHTEVYQINAFDFDKYKKSFHDLEKEDGIDAYVLADFARVGRTKGLYPFKGAQYIALQRLTRQRYHICRELIREKTYILTNLYLSFSGLISANKSDLPFSDLFGATSSAFLEEFASPDQIAESSVEELIKFISNKSKNHYSNIDDKITSLHKAIRASYRLDQTAYEPINMAIACSLNTIKFYQAQLKNIDKAITTTALGLDSNTYNILLSIRGIGKVYAAGIMAEIGN
;
A
#
# COMPACT_ATOMS: atom_id res chain seq x y z
N MET A 1 -18.57 4.57 34.93
CA MET A 1 -17.41 5.22 34.30
C MET A 1 -16.62 6.14 35.22
N THR A 2 -16.99 6.23 36.48
CA THR A 2 -16.34 7.12 37.49
C THR A 2 -14.88 6.77 37.78
N ASN A 3 -14.47 5.51 37.60
CA ASN A 3 -13.11 5.02 37.83
C ASN A 3 -12.33 4.82 36.52
N CYS A 4 -12.46 5.75 35.58
CA CYS A 4 -11.81 5.65 34.27
C CYS A 4 -10.89 6.87 34.07
N LEU A 5 -9.69 6.61 33.59
CA LEU A 5 -8.75 7.64 33.12
C LEU A 5 -8.87 7.79 31.59
N PHE A 6 -9.04 9.02 31.12
CA PHE A 6 -9.17 9.34 29.72
C PHE A 6 -7.92 10.08 29.27
N ILE A 7 -7.29 9.57 28.21
CA ILE A 7 -6.05 10.10 27.68
C ILE A 7 -6.24 10.46 26.21
N GLY A 8 -6.07 11.73 25.89
CA GLY A 8 -6.01 12.22 24.53
C GLY A 8 -4.57 12.49 24.11
N VAL A 9 -4.21 12.08 22.91
CA VAL A 9 -2.86 12.24 22.39
C VAL A 9 -2.91 12.91 21.03
N ASP A 10 -2.47 14.16 20.96
CA ASP A 10 -2.17 14.83 19.69
C ASP A 10 -0.76 14.44 19.26
N VAL A 11 -0.66 13.75 18.12
CA VAL A 11 0.57 13.07 17.71
C VAL A 11 1.27 13.84 16.60
N ALA A 12 2.55 14.17 16.82
CA ALA A 12 3.43 14.75 15.82
C ALA A 12 4.76 14.01 15.69
N LEU A 13 5.50 14.27 14.63
CA LEU A 13 6.77 13.57 14.31
C LEU A 13 7.78 13.63 15.48
N LYS A 14 7.94 14.80 16.12
CA LYS A 14 8.98 15.02 17.13
C LYS A 14 8.48 15.00 18.57
N GLY A 15 7.18 15.14 18.78
CA GLY A 15 6.64 15.22 20.13
C GLY A 15 5.13 15.13 20.12
N ASN A 16 4.60 14.46 21.13
CA ASN A 16 3.19 14.22 21.33
C ASN A 16 2.69 15.05 22.50
N GLN A 17 1.53 15.67 22.35
CA GLN A 17 0.84 16.33 23.44
C GLN A 17 -0.13 15.34 24.09
N PHE A 18 -0.06 15.20 25.39
CA PHE A 18 -0.92 14.32 26.17
C PHE A 18 -1.79 15.13 27.10
N CYS A 19 -3.10 14.92 27.04
CA CYS A 19 -4.04 15.40 28.04
C CYS A 19 -4.63 14.21 28.79
N VAL A 20 -4.53 14.21 30.10
CA VAL A 20 -5.04 13.14 30.97
C VAL A 20 -6.08 13.72 31.92
N MET A 21 -7.28 13.16 31.89
CA MET A 21 -8.40 13.63 32.71
C MET A 21 -9.25 12.49 33.28
N ASN A 22 -10.03 12.79 34.31
CA ASN A 22 -11.08 11.90 34.84
C ASN A 22 -12.44 12.16 34.15
N PHE A 23 -13.48 11.45 34.61
CA PHE A 23 -14.85 11.63 34.11
C PHE A 23 -15.43 13.03 34.37
N ASP A 24 -15.05 13.68 35.50
CA ASP A 24 -15.52 15.00 35.88
C ASP A 24 -14.75 16.15 35.21
N GLN A 25 -13.95 15.86 34.19
CA GLN A 25 -13.11 16.81 33.43
C GLN A 25 -11.96 17.41 34.27
N TYR A 26 -11.63 16.81 35.41
CA TYR A 26 -10.43 17.22 36.13
C TYR A 26 -9.20 16.77 35.36
N ILE A 27 -8.39 17.75 34.92
CA ILE A 27 -7.18 17.52 34.15
C ILE A 27 -6.01 17.30 35.12
N TYR A 28 -5.44 16.10 35.12
CA TYR A 28 -4.26 15.78 35.88
C TYR A 28 -3.00 16.40 35.30
N PHE A 29 -2.86 16.33 33.96
CA PHE A 29 -1.86 17.08 33.21
C PHE A 29 -2.25 17.23 31.74
N ASN A 30 -1.68 18.27 31.12
CA ASN A 30 -1.74 18.51 29.68
C ASN A 30 -0.33 18.96 29.27
N LEU A 31 0.54 18.00 28.86
CA LEU A 31 1.97 18.21 28.69
C LEU A 31 2.46 17.57 27.39
N LYS A 32 3.54 18.15 26.87
CA LYS A 32 4.24 17.65 25.69
C LYS A 32 5.41 16.77 26.06
N PHE A 33 5.51 15.62 25.39
CA PHE A 33 6.61 14.66 25.55
C PHE A 33 7.22 14.34 24.17
N PRO A 34 8.51 13.99 24.09
CA PRO A 34 9.10 13.51 22.85
C PRO A 34 8.36 12.28 22.29
N ASN A 35 8.24 12.18 20.96
CA ASN A 35 7.69 10.96 20.33
C ASN A 35 8.79 9.89 20.24
N THR A 36 9.23 9.41 21.39
CA THR A 36 10.26 8.38 21.59
C THR A 36 9.81 7.39 22.66
N PRO A 37 10.45 6.20 22.75
CA PRO A 37 10.18 5.26 23.85
C PRO A 37 10.36 5.90 25.23
N GLU A 38 11.42 6.70 25.42
CA GLU A 38 11.70 7.40 26.68
C GLU A 38 10.62 8.45 27.00
N GLY A 39 10.14 9.18 25.96
CA GLY A 39 9.03 10.13 26.13
C GLY A 39 7.74 9.44 26.53
N ASN A 40 7.44 8.28 25.96
CA ASN A 40 6.28 7.48 26.36
C ASN A 40 6.44 6.92 27.78
N GLU A 41 7.64 6.51 28.19
CA GLU A 41 7.90 6.07 29.56
C GLU A 41 7.72 7.21 30.60
N MET A 42 8.07 8.44 30.21
CA MET A 42 7.78 9.62 31.07
C MET A 42 6.28 9.79 31.30
N VAL A 43 5.44 9.51 30.25
CA VAL A 43 3.98 9.52 30.41
C VAL A 43 3.51 8.42 31.34
N ILE A 44 4.04 7.21 31.22
CA ILE A 44 3.71 6.09 32.13
C ILE A 44 4.04 6.47 33.58
N ASN A 45 5.21 7.07 33.86
CA ASN A 45 5.58 7.49 35.20
C ASN A 45 4.63 8.57 35.75
N LYS A 46 4.15 9.49 34.90
CA LYS A 46 3.12 10.45 35.30
C LYS A 46 1.77 9.78 35.61
N ILE A 47 1.41 8.69 34.91
CA ILE A 47 0.19 7.93 35.21
C ILE A 47 0.35 7.19 36.54
N LYS A 48 1.54 6.65 36.89
CA LYS A 48 1.84 6.07 38.23
C LYS A 48 1.67 7.10 39.34
N ASP A 49 2.17 8.32 39.15
CA ASP A 49 1.99 9.42 40.13
C ASP A 49 0.50 9.76 40.37
N ILE A 50 -0.38 9.51 39.38
CA ILE A 50 -1.83 9.69 39.48
C ILE A 50 -2.44 8.52 40.25
N GLU A 51 -2.05 7.27 39.98
CA GLU A 51 -2.54 6.07 40.64
C GLU A 51 -2.30 6.14 42.16
N ASP A 52 -1.16 6.67 42.59
CA ASP A 52 -0.84 6.87 44.01
C ASP A 52 -1.84 7.79 44.72
N LYS A 53 -2.61 8.60 43.99
CA LYS A 53 -3.52 9.60 44.55
C LYS A 53 -4.99 9.34 44.23
N PHE A 54 -5.28 8.65 43.12
CA PHE A 54 -6.62 8.43 42.61
C PHE A 54 -6.76 7.02 42.08
N PHE A 55 -7.76 6.32 42.57
CA PHE A 55 -8.08 4.98 42.09
C PHE A 55 -8.76 5.01 40.73
N PHE A 56 -8.25 4.24 39.76
CA PHE A 56 -8.91 3.95 38.48
C PHE A 56 -8.70 2.50 38.08
N GLU A 57 -9.68 1.94 37.37
CA GLU A 57 -9.70 0.53 36.95
C GLU A 57 -9.53 0.40 35.42
N LYS A 58 -9.81 1.47 34.67
CA LYS A 58 -9.78 1.47 33.22
C LYS A 58 -9.08 2.70 32.67
N ILE A 59 -8.33 2.50 31.60
CA ILE A 59 -7.71 3.57 30.81
C ILE A 59 -8.24 3.53 29.39
N ILE A 60 -8.74 4.65 28.89
CA ILE A 60 -9.11 4.81 27.48
C ILE A 60 -8.20 5.87 26.88
N LEU A 61 -7.34 5.44 25.96
CA LEU A 61 -6.40 6.30 25.25
C LEU A 61 -6.86 6.48 23.81
N VAL A 62 -7.03 7.73 23.37
CA VAL A 62 -7.44 8.10 22.02
C VAL A 62 -6.39 8.98 21.38
N MET A 63 -5.99 8.65 20.16
CA MET A 63 -5.10 9.45 19.33
C MET A 63 -5.62 9.61 17.93
N GLU A 64 -5.28 10.73 17.29
CA GLU A 64 -5.62 10.94 15.88
C GLU A 64 -4.70 10.10 14.98
N SER A 65 -5.29 9.46 13.97
CA SER A 65 -4.57 8.70 12.93
C SER A 65 -3.98 9.61 11.86
N THR A 66 -3.14 10.58 12.26
CA THR A 66 -2.46 11.48 11.34
C THR A 66 -1.21 10.79 10.76
N GLY A 67 -1.35 10.28 9.53
CA GLY A 67 -0.28 9.54 8.87
C GLY A 67 0.15 8.30 9.66
N MET A 68 1.49 8.11 9.81
CA MET A 68 2.05 6.95 10.53
C MET A 68 2.66 7.30 11.90
N TYR A 69 2.61 8.57 12.29
CA TYR A 69 3.27 9.01 13.53
C TYR A 69 2.63 8.44 14.79
N SER A 70 1.31 8.17 14.74
CA SER A 70 0.56 7.55 15.84
C SER A 70 0.81 6.04 16.00
N PHE A 71 1.44 5.39 15.01
CA PHE A 71 1.62 3.95 15.02
C PHE A 71 2.49 3.45 16.18
N HIS A 72 3.67 4.04 16.36
CA HIS A 72 4.59 3.62 17.41
C HIS A 72 4.05 3.89 18.83
N PRO A 73 3.49 5.08 19.14
CA PRO A 73 2.79 5.30 20.40
C PRO A 73 1.64 4.30 20.62
N ALA A 74 0.81 4.02 19.60
CA ALA A 74 -0.27 3.05 19.73
C ALA A 74 0.25 1.65 20.09
N CYS A 75 1.32 1.17 19.40
CA CYS A 75 1.97 -0.09 19.76
C CYS A 75 2.49 -0.08 21.19
N TYR A 76 3.19 1.00 21.59
CA TYR A 76 3.80 1.11 22.90
C TYR A 76 2.76 1.04 24.02
N PHE A 77 1.70 1.86 23.94
CA PHE A 77 0.68 1.94 24.98
C PHE A 77 -0.24 0.70 24.98
N SER A 78 -0.49 0.07 23.85
CA SER A 78 -1.32 -1.15 23.77
C SER A 78 -0.61 -2.41 24.30
N SER A 79 0.72 -2.43 24.33
CA SER A 79 1.52 -3.58 24.78
C SER A 79 2.27 -3.35 26.09
N ASN A 80 2.08 -2.19 26.73
CA ASN A 80 2.77 -1.85 27.96
C ASN A 80 2.25 -2.69 29.14
N GLU A 81 3.14 -3.41 29.83
CA GLU A 81 2.80 -4.33 30.90
C GLU A 81 2.10 -3.63 32.09
N TYR A 82 2.53 -2.43 32.45
CA TYR A 82 1.91 -1.67 33.53
C TYR A 82 0.47 -1.26 33.19
N LEU A 83 0.24 -0.75 31.96
CA LEU A 83 -1.10 -0.33 31.52
C LEU A 83 -2.06 -1.50 31.36
N ASN A 84 -1.57 -2.70 31.08
CA ASN A 84 -2.40 -3.90 30.95
C ASN A 84 -3.11 -4.28 32.26
N ASN A 85 -2.65 -3.79 33.40
CA ASN A 85 -3.32 -3.99 34.71
C ASN A 85 -4.67 -3.22 34.80
N PHE A 86 -4.93 -2.23 33.95
CA PHE A 86 -6.07 -1.31 34.03
C PHE A 86 -7.08 -1.47 32.90
N HIS A 87 -7.23 -2.63 32.28
CA HIS A 87 -8.12 -2.81 31.11
C HIS A 87 -7.96 -1.68 30.08
N THR A 88 -6.71 -1.41 29.67
CA THR A 88 -6.38 -0.31 28.78
C THR A 88 -6.86 -0.57 27.37
N GLU A 89 -7.58 0.39 26.81
CA GLU A 89 -8.02 0.40 25.42
C GLU A 89 -7.36 1.58 24.68
N VAL A 90 -6.67 1.29 23.59
CA VAL A 90 -6.02 2.31 22.74
C VAL A 90 -6.79 2.42 21.43
N TYR A 91 -7.21 3.62 21.08
CA TYR A 91 -7.97 3.89 19.86
C TYR A 91 -7.21 4.86 18.96
N GLN A 92 -7.20 4.55 17.67
CA GLN A 92 -6.79 5.47 16.62
C GLN A 92 -8.03 5.94 15.87
N ILE A 93 -8.34 7.24 15.93
CA ILE A 93 -9.52 7.81 15.27
C ILE A 93 -9.14 8.50 13.96
N ASN A 94 -10.07 8.50 13.02
CA ASN A 94 -9.89 9.18 11.74
C ASN A 94 -9.88 10.70 11.94
N ALA A 95 -8.96 11.40 11.28
CA ALA A 95 -8.86 12.85 11.27
C ALA A 95 -10.19 13.56 10.93
N PHE A 96 -11.00 12.99 10.01
CA PHE A 96 -12.29 13.54 9.66
C PHE A 96 -13.32 13.50 10.81
N ASP A 97 -13.35 12.40 11.56
CA ASP A 97 -14.27 12.26 12.70
C ASP A 97 -13.82 13.14 13.86
N PHE A 98 -12.50 13.25 14.07
CA PHE A 98 -11.92 14.17 15.04
C PHE A 98 -12.24 15.64 14.70
N ASP A 99 -12.03 16.06 13.45
CA ASP A 99 -12.32 17.45 13.00
C ASP A 99 -13.80 17.81 13.18
N LYS A 100 -14.72 16.88 12.88
CA LYS A 100 -16.15 17.08 13.16
C LYS A 100 -16.45 17.25 14.63
N TYR A 101 -15.83 16.43 15.48
CA TYR A 101 -16.02 16.53 16.92
C TYR A 101 -15.44 17.83 17.48
N LYS A 102 -14.23 18.20 17.05
CA LYS A 102 -13.57 19.46 17.42
C LYS A 102 -14.41 20.69 17.06
N LYS A 103 -15.07 20.70 15.92
CA LYS A 103 -15.99 21.77 15.49
C LYS A 103 -17.24 21.92 16.36
N SER A 104 -17.59 20.95 17.18
CA SER A 104 -18.70 21.09 18.13
C SER A 104 -18.36 21.94 19.35
N PHE A 105 -17.08 22.22 19.56
CA PHE A 105 -16.62 23.13 20.60
C PHE A 105 -16.62 24.56 20.03
N HIS A 106 -17.48 25.42 20.56
CA HIS A 106 -17.44 26.84 20.30
C HIS A 106 -16.42 27.48 21.26
N ASP A 107 -15.67 28.45 20.80
CA ASP A 107 -14.78 29.29 21.64
C ASP A 107 -13.52 28.59 22.22
N LEU A 108 -12.99 27.55 21.59
CA LEU A 108 -11.67 27.08 21.93
C LEU A 108 -10.62 28.09 21.42
N GLU A 109 -10.01 28.83 22.32
CA GLU A 109 -8.82 29.63 21.99
C GLU A 109 -7.73 28.69 21.47
N LYS A 110 -6.94 29.13 20.49
CA LYS A 110 -5.83 28.34 19.94
C LYS A 110 -4.68 28.30 20.97
N GLU A 111 -4.79 27.41 21.94
CA GLU A 111 -3.72 27.11 22.90
C GLU A 111 -3.06 25.77 22.55
N ASP A 112 -1.78 25.65 22.86
CA ASP A 112 -1.07 24.37 22.77
C ASP A 112 -1.72 23.36 23.71
N GLY A 113 -2.14 22.19 23.16
CA GLY A 113 -2.75 21.11 23.95
C GLY A 113 -4.28 20.98 23.84
N ILE A 114 -4.95 21.87 23.09
CA ILE A 114 -6.40 21.78 22.85
C ILE A 114 -6.77 20.47 22.16
N ASP A 115 -6.01 20.06 21.15
CA ASP A 115 -6.32 18.86 20.39
C ASP A 115 -6.21 17.60 21.26
N ALA A 116 -5.22 17.53 22.14
CA ALA A 116 -5.11 16.47 23.13
C ALA A 116 -6.28 16.49 24.15
N TYR A 117 -6.72 17.69 24.57
CA TYR A 117 -7.89 17.82 25.43
C TYR A 117 -9.17 17.32 24.74
N VAL A 118 -9.43 17.75 23.49
CA VAL A 118 -10.60 17.32 22.73
C VAL A 118 -10.60 15.82 22.47
N LEU A 119 -9.43 15.21 22.24
CA LEU A 119 -9.27 13.76 22.11
C LEU A 119 -9.57 13.02 23.43
N ALA A 120 -9.13 13.55 24.57
CA ALA A 120 -9.46 12.99 25.89
C ALA A 120 -10.97 13.11 26.18
N ASP A 121 -11.58 14.25 25.84
CA ASP A 121 -13.01 14.46 26.00
C ASP A 121 -13.84 13.56 25.06
N PHE A 122 -13.38 13.32 23.83
CA PHE A 122 -13.97 12.36 22.89
C PHE A 122 -14.07 10.95 23.53
N ALA A 123 -13.00 10.52 24.20
CA ALA A 123 -12.99 9.27 24.96
C ALA A 123 -13.97 9.31 26.13
N ARG A 124 -13.94 10.39 26.93
CA ARG A 124 -14.75 10.60 28.12
C ARG A 124 -16.26 10.53 27.88
N VAL A 125 -16.73 11.15 26.80
CA VAL A 125 -18.16 11.14 26.43
C VAL A 125 -18.59 9.84 25.74
N GLY A 126 -17.70 8.84 25.62
CA GLY A 126 -18.00 7.51 25.10
C GLY A 126 -18.13 7.46 23.58
N ARG A 127 -17.53 8.39 22.84
CA ARG A 127 -17.51 8.37 21.35
C ARG A 127 -16.66 7.23 20.79
N THR A 128 -15.89 6.53 21.62
CA THR A 128 -15.18 5.30 21.26
C THR A 128 -16.11 4.09 21.11
N LYS A 129 -17.39 4.20 21.56
CA LYS A 129 -18.36 3.12 21.43
C LYS A 129 -18.63 2.80 19.94
N GLY A 130 -18.36 1.56 19.55
CA GLY A 130 -18.49 1.11 18.16
C GLY A 130 -17.19 1.23 17.35
N LEU A 131 -16.13 1.80 17.91
CA LEU A 131 -14.79 1.72 17.35
C LEU A 131 -14.09 0.44 17.84
N TYR A 132 -13.13 -0.03 17.05
CA TYR A 132 -12.29 -1.15 17.45
C TYR A 132 -10.98 -0.63 18.05
N PRO A 133 -10.55 -1.17 19.22
CA PRO A 133 -9.24 -0.87 19.76
C PRO A 133 -8.12 -1.24 18.80
N PHE A 134 -6.97 -0.58 18.92
CA PHE A 134 -5.79 -0.87 18.14
C PHE A 134 -5.35 -2.34 18.31
N LYS A 135 -5.26 -3.08 17.21
CA LYS A 135 -5.05 -4.53 17.20
C LYS A 135 -3.58 -4.96 17.09
N GLY A 136 -2.65 -4.00 17.14
CA GLY A 136 -1.22 -4.29 17.09
C GLY A 136 -0.60 -4.17 15.69
N ALA A 137 0.73 -4.37 15.65
CA ALA A 137 1.57 -4.11 14.48
C ALA A 137 1.35 -5.07 13.29
N GLN A 138 0.81 -6.25 13.54
CA GLN A 138 0.78 -7.34 12.56
C GLN A 138 -0.14 -7.03 11.39
N TYR A 139 -1.35 -6.47 11.63
CA TYR A 139 -2.27 -6.08 10.56
C TYR A 139 -1.73 -4.92 9.73
N ILE A 140 -1.00 -4.00 10.35
CA ILE A 140 -0.34 -2.91 9.63
C ILE A 140 0.78 -3.44 8.73
N ALA A 141 1.53 -4.46 9.16
CA ALA A 141 2.53 -5.10 8.31
C ALA A 141 1.88 -5.66 7.03
N LEU A 142 0.76 -6.38 7.15
CA LEU A 142 -0.01 -6.87 6.01
C LEU A 142 -0.54 -5.72 5.13
N GLN A 143 -1.07 -4.65 5.75
CA GLN A 143 -1.54 -3.46 5.05
C GLN A 143 -0.41 -2.78 4.25
N ARG A 144 0.80 -2.71 4.81
CA ARG A 144 1.97 -2.17 4.08
C ARG A 144 2.32 -2.98 2.85
N LEU A 145 2.28 -4.30 2.94
CA LEU A 145 2.54 -5.18 1.81
C LEU A 145 1.47 -5.03 0.72
N THR A 146 0.18 -5.01 1.08
CA THR A 146 -0.92 -4.86 0.11
C THR A 146 -0.91 -3.50 -0.57
N ARG A 147 -0.62 -2.42 0.17
CA ARG A 147 -0.49 -1.06 -0.38
C ARG A 147 0.75 -0.91 -1.25
N GLN A 148 1.89 -1.52 -0.87
CA GLN A 148 3.09 -1.54 -1.70
C GLN A 148 2.84 -2.29 -3.02
N ARG A 149 2.13 -3.42 -2.97
CA ARG A 149 1.71 -4.13 -4.17
C ARG A 149 0.88 -3.26 -5.10
N TYR A 150 -0.10 -2.54 -4.55
CA TYR A 150 -0.93 -1.62 -5.32
C TYR A 150 -0.10 -0.51 -5.98
N HIS A 151 0.85 0.07 -5.25
CA HIS A 151 1.80 1.06 -5.78
C HIS A 151 2.57 0.50 -6.99
N ILE A 152 3.20 -0.67 -6.84
CA ILE A 152 3.95 -1.30 -7.94
C ILE A 152 3.05 -1.62 -9.14
N CYS A 153 1.82 -2.08 -8.92
CA CYS A 153 0.87 -2.31 -10.00
C CYS A 153 0.57 -1.02 -10.79
N ARG A 154 0.43 0.10 -10.11
CA ARG A 154 0.21 1.40 -10.77
C ARG A 154 1.43 1.84 -11.59
N GLU A 155 2.62 1.70 -11.04
CA GLU A 155 3.86 2.03 -11.77
C GLU A 155 4.06 1.09 -12.98
N LEU A 156 3.75 -0.19 -12.85
CA LEU A 156 3.77 -1.13 -13.96
C LEU A 156 2.80 -0.73 -15.09
N ILE A 157 1.57 -0.28 -14.75
CA ILE A 157 0.61 0.19 -15.75
C ILE A 157 1.13 1.46 -16.44
N ARG A 158 1.68 2.40 -15.66
CA ARG A 158 2.27 3.64 -16.19
C ARG A 158 3.40 3.33 -17.17
N GLU A 159 4.31 2.43 -16.79
CA GLU A 159 5.42 2.02 -17.64
C GLU A 159 4.95 1.33 -18.93
N LYS A 160 3.96 0.44 -18.81
CA LYS A 160 3.33 -0.19 -20.00
C LYS A 160 2.69 0.84 -20.93
N THR A 161 2.09 1.89 -20.39
CA THR A 161 1.51 2.96 -21.23
C THR A 161 2.61 3.79 -21.89
N TYR A 162 3.68 4.09 -21.17
CA TYR A 162 4.81 4.86 -21.70
C TYR A 162 5.53 4.13 -22.84
N ILE A 163 5.81 2.85 -22.67
CA ILE A 163 6.48 2.06 -23.73
C ILE A 163 5.64 1.97 -25.01
N LEU A 164 4.30 1.93 -24.93
CA LEU A 164 3.44 1.90 -26.13
C LEU A 164 3.64 3.14 -27.00
N THR A 165 3.93 4.29 -26.42
CA THR A 165 4.25 5.52 -27.16
C THR A 165 5.56 5.38 -27.94
N ASN A 166 6.60 4.84 -27.31
CA ASN A 166 7.88 4.59 -27.98
C ASN A 166 7.78 3.49 -29.03
N LEU A 167 6.99 2.43 -28.78
CA LEU A 167 6.71 1.39 -29.75
C LEU A 167 5.92 1.93 -30.95
N TYR A 168 5.01 2.88 -30.75
CA TYR A 168 4.32 3.54 -31.87
C TYR A 168 5.28 4.32 -32.75
N LEU A 169 6.27 4.99 -32.17
CA LEU A 169 7.29 5.69 -32.93
C LEU A 169 8.17 4.73 -33.75
N SER A 170 8.62 3.63 -33.15
CA SER A 170 9.53 2.67 -33.82
C SER A 170 8.78 1.64 -34.67
N PHE A 171 7.58 1.24 -34.26
CA PHE A 171 6.84 0.13 -34.87
C PHE A 171 5.33 0.41 -34.93
N SER A 172 4.95 1.48 -35.66
CA SER A 172 3.58 2.00 -35.70
C SER A 172 2.54 0.97 -36.13
N GLY A 173 2.85 0.14 -37.11
CA GLY A 173 1.94 -0.89 -37.62
C GLY A 173 1.64 -1.99 -36.59
N LEU A 174 2.55 -2.28 -35.66
CA LEU A 174 2.31 -3.22 -34.57
C LEU A 174 1.27 -2.70 -33.58
N ILE A 175 1.36 -1.41 -33.26
CA ILE A 175 0.45 -0.76 -32.29
C ILE A 175 -0.91 -0.45 -32.91
N SER A 176 -0.94 -0.13 -34.22
CA SER A 176 -2.17 0.20 -34.97
C SER A 176 -2.94 -1.03 -35.44
N ALA A 177 -2.37 -2.24 -35.31
CA ALA A 177 -3.01 -3.46 -35.77
C ALA A 177 -4.30 -3.78 -35.02
N ASN A 178 -5.31 -4.32 -35.73
CA ASN A 178 -6.49 -4.84 -35.04
C ASN A 178 -6.12 -6.00 -34.10
N LYS A 179 -6.90 -6.22 -33.07
CA LYS A 179 -6.63 -7.26 -32.07
C LYS A 179 -6.51 -8.67 -32.69
N SER A 180 -7.23 -8.94 -33.75
CA SER A 180 -7.15 -10.20 -34.55
C SER A 180 -5.85 -10.36 -35.33
N ASP A 181 -5.22 -9.25 -35.69
CA ASP A 181 -4.03 -9.20 -36.54
C ASP A 181 -2.72 -9.06 -35.73
N LEU A 182 -2.82 -9.01 -34.39
CA LEU A 182 -1.65 -8.91 -33.53
C LEU A 182 -0.83 -10.21 -33.57
N PRO A 183 0.50 -10.15 -33.84
CA PRO A 183 1.35 -11.32 -33.84
C PRO A 183 1.49 -11.93 -32.43
N PHE A 184 1.34 -11.10 -31.38
CA PHE A 184 1.40 -11.49 -29.99
C PHE A 184 0.13 -11.05 -29.26
N SER A 185 -0.49 -11.96 -28.50
CA SER A 185 -1.69 -11.66 -27.70
C SER A 185 -1.40 -10.70 -26.52
N ASP A 186 -0.16 -10.72 -26.01
CA ASP A 186 0.35 -9.80 -24.98
C ASP A 186 1.72 -9.27 -25.43
N LEU A 187 1.79 -7.98 -25.69
CA LEU A 187 3.04 -7.28 -26.05
C LEU A 187 4.08 -7.28 -24.94
N PHE A 188 3.66 -7.49 -23.70
CA PHE A 188 4.52 -7.52 -22.51
C PHE A 188 4.77 -8.95 -22.00
N GLY A 189 4.36 -9.95 -22.76
CA GLY A 189 4.68 -11.35 -22.50
C GLY A 189 6.17 -11.66 -22.70
N ALA A 190 6.63 -12.79 -22.18
CA ALA A 190 8.05 -13.15 -22.25
C ALA A 190 8.59 -13.24 -23.69
N THR A 191 7.81 -13.83 -24.59
CA THR A 191 8.19 -14.00 -26.01
C THR A 191 8.21 -12.67 -26.77
N SER A 192 7.16 -11.87 -26.61
CA SER A 192 7.06 -10.56 -27.28
C SER A 192 8.08 -9.56 -26.74
N SER A 193 8.32 -9.53 -25.44
CA SER A 193 9.39 -8.69 -24.86
C SER A 193 10.77 -9.09 -25.38
N ALA A 194 11.08 -10.39 -25.44
CA ALA A 194 12.34 -10.86 -26.01
C ALA A 194 12.45 -10.56 -27.51
N PHE A 195 11.32 -10.60 -28.23
CA PHE A 195 11.28 -10.24 -29.64
C PHE A 195 11.57 -8.75 -29.87
N LEU A 196 10.96 -7.87 -29.07
CA LEU A 196 11.17 -6.42 -29.14
C LEU A 196 12.58 -5.99 -28.69
N GLU A 197 13.25 -6.80 -27.87
CA GLU A 197 14.65 -6.59 -27.49
C GLU A 197 15.62 -7.00 -28.59
N GLU A 198 15.33 -8.07 -29.32
CA GLU A 198 16.21 -8.60 -30.39
C GLU A 198 16.06 -7.81 -31.69
N PHE A 199 14.82 -7.55 -32.09
CA PHE A 199 14.49 -6.88 -33.34
C PHE A 199 14.11 -5.43 -33.10
N ALA A 200 15.12 -4.55 -33.18
CA ALA A 200 15.01 -3.16 -32.79
C ALA A 200 14.27 -2.26 -33.80
N SER A 201 14.05 -2.74 -35.05
CA SER A 201 13.35 -1.96 -36.06
C SER A 201 12.54 -2.86 -37.04
N PRO A 202 11.52 -2.29 -37.71
CA PRO A 202 10.81 -3.01 -38.77
C PRO A 202 11.73 -3.46 -39.91
N ASP A 203 12.80 -2.74 -40.18
CA ASP A 203 13.74 -3.08 -41.28
C ASP A 203 14.56 -4.31 -40.93
N GLN A 204 15.06 -4.44 -39.72
CA GLN A 204 15.75 -5.65 -39.25
C GLN A 204 14.87 -6.89 -39.35
N ILE A 205 13.58 -6.77 -39.05
CA ILE A 205 12.63 -7.88 -39.19
C ILE A 205 12.38 -8.19 -40.67
N ALA A 206 12.29 -7.17 -41.50
CA ALA A 206 12.08 -7.34 -42.95
C ALA A 206 13.29 -8.03 -43.64
N GLU A 207 14.48 -7.82 -43.15
CA GLU A 207 15.74 -8.42 -43.64
C GLU A 207 15.98 -9.83 -43.09
N SER A 208 15.34 -10.19 -41.96
CA SER A 208 15.46 -11.53 -41.39
C SER A 208 14.70 -12.58 -42.22
N SER A 209 15.27 -13.78 -42.35
CA SER A 209 14.58 -14.88 -43.03
C SER A 209 13.38 -15.37 -42.19
N VAL A 210 12.39 -15.94 -42.87
CA VAL A 210 11.20 -16.52 -42.20
C VAL A 210 11.62 -17.63 -41.22
N GLU A 211 12.61 -18.42 -41.59
CA GLU A 211 13.16 -19.53 -40.79
C GLU A 211 13.80 -19.02 -39.50
N GLU A 212 14.53 -17.89 -39.54
CA GLU A 212 15.12 -17.26 -38.35
C GLU A 212 14.04 -16.76 -37.39
N LEU A 213 13.01 -16.09 -37.91
CA LEU A 213 11.89 -15.59 -37.10
C LEU A 213 11.12 -16.75 -36.45
N ILE A 214 10.83 -17.82 -37.18
CA ILE A 214 10.19 -19.04 -36.67
C ILE A 214 11.04 -19.64 -35.55
N LYS A 215 12.34 -19.84 -35.80
CA LYS A 215 13.28 -20.42 -34.82
C LYS A 215 13.35 -19.57 -33.55
N PHE A 216 13.42 -18.25 -33.71
CA PHE A 216 13.46 -17.34 -32.55
C PHE A 216 12.17 -17.44 -31.71
N ILE A 217 11.01 -17.30 -32.34
CA ILE A 217 9.70 -17.36 -31.67
C ILE A 217 9.48 -18.71 -31.02
N SER A 218 9.80 -19.82 -31.69
CA SER A 218 9.68 -21.18 -31.17
C SER A 218 10.53 -21.37 -29.90
N ASN A 219 11.78 -20.97 -29.95
CA ASN A 219 12.70 -21.09 -28.83
C ASN A 219 12.24 -20.26 -27.63
N LYS A 220 11.85 -18.99 -27.84
CA LYS A 220 11.43 -18.10 -26.74
C LYS A 220 10.06 -18.47 -26.18
N SER A 221 9.17 -19.03 -26.99
CA SER A 221 7.85 -19.51 -26.56
C SER A 221 7.88 -20.94 -25.99
N LYS A 222 9.01 -21.62 -26.01
CA LYS A 222 9.13 -23.05 -25.65
C LYS A 222 8.11 -23.93 -26.38
N ASN A 223 7.91 -23.65 -27.68
CA ASN A 223 6.95 -24.32 -28.55
C ASN A 223 5.47 -24.23 -28.10
N HIS A 224 5.09 -23.23 -27.31
CA HIS A 224 3.69 -23.07 -26.89
C HIS A 224 2.76 -22.48 -27.96
N TYR A 225 3.29 -22.01 -29.10
CA TYR A 225 2.48 -21.51 -30.20
C TYR A 225 2.20 -22.62 -31.21
N SER A 226 0.90 -22.91 -31.43
CA SER A 226 0.45 -23.89 -32.43
C SER A 226 0.46 -23.35 -33.85
N ASN A 227 0.37 -22.03 -34.06
CA ASN A 227 0.25 -21.38 -35.38
C ASN A 227 1.32 -20.28 -35.52
N ILE A 228 2.58 -20.70 -35.69
CA ILE A 228 3.70 -19.73 -35.83
C ILE A 228 3.63 -19.01 -37.17
N ASP A 229 3.25 -19.72 -38.26
CA ASP A 229 3.14 -19.13 -39.60
C ASP A 229 2.13 -17.97 -39.67
N ASP A 230 0.99 -18.09 -38.98
CA ASP A 230 0.02 -17.01 -38.88
C ASP A 230 0.61 -15.76 -38.14
N LYS A 231 1.45 -16.00 -37.14
CA LYS A 231 2.13 -14.93 -36.43
C LYS A 231 3.17 -14.22 -37.27
N ILE A 232 3.92 -14.96 -38.07
CA ILE A 232 4.89 -14.41 -39.03
C ILE A 232 4.14 -13.59 -40.10
N THR A 233 3.02 -14.10 -40.60
CA THR A 233 2.17 -13.37 -41.55
C THR A 233 1.65 -12.06 -40.94
N SER A 234 1.15 -12.11 -39.70
CA SER A 234 0.69 -10.91 -38.98
C SER A 234 1.83 -9.92 -38.74
N LEU A 235 3.03 -10.43 -38.40
CA LEU A 235 4.23 -9.61 -38.19
C LEU A 235 4.64 -8.90 -39.50
N HIS A 236 4.71 -9.60 -40.61
CA HIS A 236 4.99 -8.99 -41.91
C HIS A 236 3.94 -7.96 -42.33
N LYS A 237 2.66 -8.20 -42.04
CA LYS A 237 1.59 -7.22 -42.22
C LYS A 237 1.83 -5.94 -41.43
N ALA A 238 2.18 -6.08 -40.15
CA ALA A 238 2.48 -4.96 -39.25
C ALA A 238 3.72 -4.18 -39.72
N ILE A 239 4.78 -4.87 -40.20
CA ILE A 239 5.98 -4.25 -40.77
C ILE A 239 5.65 -3.40 -41.99
N ARG A 240 4.84 -3.93 -42.93
CA ARG A 240 4.43 -3.19 -44.14
C ARG A 240 3.58 -1.96 -43.80
N ALA A 241 2.80 -2.03 -42.73
CA ALA A 241 1.95 -0.94 -42.27
C ALA A 241 2.70 0.10 -41.40
N SER A 242 3.97 -0.14 -41.09
CA SER A 242 4.76 0.77 -40.25
C SER A 242 5.42 1.88 -41.06
N TYR A 243 5.39 3.10 -40.49
CA TYR A 243 6.26 4.18 -40.95
C TYR A 243 7.73 3.82 -40.72
N ARG A 244 8.59 4.32 -41.60
CA ARG A 244 10.04 4.18 -41.43
C ARG A 244 10.63 5.47 -40.91
N LEU A 245 11.51 5.33 -39.92
CA LEU A 245 12.32 6.43 -39.37
C LEU A 245 13.71 6.42 -39.99
N ASP A 246 14.39 7.56 -39.87
CA ASP A 246 15.82 7.62 -40.10
C ASP A 246 16.57 6.72 -39.09
N GLN A 247 17.63 6.04 -39.54
CA GLN A 247 18.39 5.09 -38.75
C GLN A 247 18.92 5.74 -37.43
N THR A 248 19.28 7.01 -37.48
CA THR A 248 19.77 7.78 -36.32
C THR A 248 18.70 8.00 -35.25
N ALA A 249 17.41 7.90 -35.61
CA ALA A 249 16.30 8.03 -34.66
C ALA A 249 15.95 6.69 -33.98
N TYR A 250 16.24 5.55 -34.61
CA TYR A 250 15.92 4.25 -34.01
C TYR A 250 16.72 3.95 -32.74
N GLU A 251 18.02 4.23 -32.70
CA GLU A 251 18.88 3.90 -31.57
C GLU A 251 18.40 4.49 -30.24
N PRO A 252 18.13 5.80 -30.11
CA PRO A 252 17.63 6.37 -28.86
C PRO A 252 16.26 5.82 -28.47
N ILE A 253 15.36 5.61 -29.43
CA ILE A 253 14.01 5.06 -29.18
C ILE A 253 14.10 3.63 -28.68
N ASN A 254 14.93 2.80 -29.31
CA ASN A 254 15.14 1.41 -28.93
C ASN A 254 15.80 1.30 -27.53
N MET A 255 16.72 2.19 -27.21
CA MET A 255 17.28 2.27 -25.86
C MET A 255 16.20 2.58 -24.82
N ALA A 256 15.29 3.52 -25.11
CA ALA A 256 14.17 3.83 -24.23
C ALA A 256 13.21 2.63 -24.08
N ILE A 257 12.93 1.92 -25.17
CA ILE A 257 12.10 0.68 -25.14
C ILE A 257 12.79 -0.40 -24.28
N ALA A 258 14.09 -0.64 -24.46
CA ALA A 258 14.84 -1.63 -23.69
C ALA A 258 14.84 -1.30 -22.19
N CYS A 259 15.07 -0.03 -21.84
CA CYS A 259 14.98 0.43 -20.45
C CYS A 259 13.59 0.15 -19.85
N SER A 260 12.51 0.47 -20.58
CA SER A 260 11.14 0.25 -20.15
C SER A 260 10.82 -1.25 -20.01
N LEU A 261 11.26 -2.10 -20.94
CA LEU A 261 11.07 -3.56 -20.84
C LEU A 261 11.78 -4.14 -19.62
N ASN A 262 12.99 -3.69 -19.31
CA ASN A 262 13.71 -4.11 -18.11
C ASN A 262 13.00 -3.65 -16.83
N THR A 263 12.46 -2.44 -16.81
CA THR A 263 11.66 -1.92 -15.70
C THR A 263 10.40 -2.75 -15.49
N ILE A 264 9.69 -3.09 -16.57
CA ILE A 264 8.50 -3.96 -16.53
C ILE A 264 8.84 -5.34 -15.95
N LYS A 265 9.93 -5.96 -16.42
CA LYS A 265 10.42 -7.27 -15.89
C LYS A 265 10.73 -7.18 -14.40
N PHE A 266 11.39 -6.10 -13.98
CA PHE A 266 11.69 -5.85 -12.57
C PHE A 266 10.41 -5.75 -11.73
N TYR A 267 9.45 -4.93 -12.13
CA TYR A 267 8.17 -4.81 -11.41
C TYR A 267 7.39 -6.12 -11.35
N GLN A 268 7.37 -6.90 -12.42
CA GLN A 268 6.73 -8.22 -12.43
C GLN A 268 7.40 -9.20 -11.44
N ALA A 269 8.72 -9.17 -11.32
CA ALA A 269 9.45 -9.97 -10.34
C ALA A 269 9.14 -9.53 -8.90
N GLN A 270 9.11 -8.22 -8.65
CA GLN A 270 8.74 -7.65 -7.34
C GLN A 270 7.32 -8.05 -6.94
N LEU A 271 6.34 -8.00 -7.86
CA LEU A 271 4.97 -8.41 -7.59
C LEU A 271 4.89 -9.89 -7.16
N LYS A 272 5.64 -10.79 -7.80
CA LYS A 272 5.69 -12.21 -7.39
C LYS A 272 6.21 -12.38 -5.97
N ASN A 273 7.24 -11.61 -5.60
CA ASN A 273 7.83 -11.66 -4.25
C ASN A 273 6.85 -11.11 -3.20
N ILE A 274 6.22 -9.98 -3.49
CA ILE A 274 5.23 -9.37 -2.59
C ILE A 274 3.99 -10.26 -2.45
N ASP A 275 3.50 -10.88 -3.53
CA ASP A 275 2.36 -11.81 -3.48
C ASP A 275 2.63 -13.02 -2.59
N LYS A 276 3.86 -13.53 -2.60
CA LYS A 276 4.32 -14.55 -1.66
C LYS A 276 4.29 -14.05 -0.21
N ALA A 277 4.89 -12.89 0.05
CA ALA A 277 4.95 -12.30 1.38
C ALA A 277 3.54 -12.01 1.93
N ILE A 278 2.64 -11.45 1.11
CA ILE A 278 1.23 -11.20 1.46
C ILE A 278 0.55 -12.50 1.89
N THR A 279 0.69 -13.57 1.10
CA THR A 279 0.05 -14.87 1.40
C THR A 279 0.59 -15.46 2.70
N THR A 280 1.90 -15.45 2.90
CA THR A 280 2.53 -15.97 4.13
C THR A 280 2.11 -15.17 5.36
N THR A 281 2.09 -13.83 5.25
CA THR A 281 1.70 -12.96 6.37
C THR A 281 0.21 -13.12 6.70
N ALA A 282 -0.68 -13.20 5.71
CA ALA A 282 -2.12 -13.38 5.93
C ALA A 282 -2.43 -14.72 6.61
N LEU A 283 -1.79 -15.80 6.17
CA LEU A 283 -1.93 -17.13 6.78
C LEU A 283 -1.38 -17.16 8.22
N GLY A 284 -0.29 -16.46 8.49
CA GLY A 284 0.31 -16.37 9.82
C GLY A 284 -0.51 -15.54 10.80
N LEU A 285 -1.29 -14.56 10.31
CA LEU A 285 -2.16 -13.72 11.13
C LEU A 285 -3.43 -14.45 11.55
N ASP A 286 -4.22 -14.89 10.58
CA ASP A 286 -5.47 -15.62 10.78
C ASP A 286 -5.78 -16.46 9.53
N SER A 287 -5.37 -17.71 9.57
CA SER A 287 -5.59 -18.66 8.49
C SER A 287 -7.07 -18.96 8.27
N ASN A 288 -7.90 -18.94 9.33
CA ASN A 288 -9.32 -19.25 9.24
C ASN A 288 -10.07 -18.14 8.48
N THR A 289 -9.93 -16.89 8.90
CA THR A 289 -10.54 -15.74 8.21
C THR A 289 -10.02 -15.64 6.76
N TYR A 290 -8.73 -15.87 6.52
CA TYR A 290 -8.17 -15.87 5.18
C TYR A 290 -8.82 -16.92 4.27
N ASN A 291 -8.98 -18.16 4.75
CA ASN A 291 -9.60 -19.24 3.99
C ASN A 291 -11.11 -19.02 3.77
N ILE A 292 -11.82 -18.46 4.74
CA ILE A 292 -13.23 -18.07 4.58
C ILE A 292 -13.36 -17.05 3.44
N LEU A 293 -12.52 -16.01 3.42
CA LEU A 293 -12.54 -15.01 2.34
C LEU A 293 -12.22 -15.62 0.98
N LEU A 294 -11.27 -16.56 0.92
CA LEU A 294 -10.93 -17.27 -0.33
C LEU A 294 -12.05 -18.17 -0.85
N SER A 295 -12.96 -18.66 0.01
CA SER A 295 -14.11 -19.46 -0.40
C SER A 295 -15.18 -18.66 -1.15
N ILE A 296 -15.14 -17.33 -1.05
CA ILE A 296 -16.08 -16.45 -1.73
C ILE A 296 -15.66 -16.31 -3.21
N ARG A 297 -16.57 -16.66 -4.11
CA ARG A 297 -16.31 -16.58 -5.55
C ARG A 297 -15.92 -15.15 -5.99
N GLY A 298 -14.77 -15.03 -6.63
CA GLY A 298 -14.23 -13.74 -7.09
C GLY A 298 -13.24 -13.09 -6.14
N ILE A 299 -13.10 -13.57 -4.91
CA ILE A 299 -12.07 -13.11 -3.98
C ILE A 299 -10.82 -13.98 -4.13
N GLY A 300 -9.78 -13.40 -4.73
CA GLY A 300 -8.46 -14.05 -4.84
C GLY A 300 -7.55 -13.72 -3.64
N LYS A 301 -6.39 -14.37 -3.60
CA LYS A 301 -5.41 -14.31 -2.49
C LYS A 301 -5.09 -12.87 -2.03
N VAL A 302 -4.85 -11.98 -2.98
CA VAL A 302 -4.48 -10.59 -2.70
C VAL A 302 -5.67 -9.79 -2.16
N TYR A 303 -6.87 -10.01 -2.71
CA TYR A 303 -8.08 -9.34 -2.23
C TYR A 303 -8.46 -9.82 -0.82
N ALA A 304 -8.40 -11.12 -0.55
CA ALA A 304 -8.62 -11.66 0.79
C ALA A 304 -7.68 -11.03 1.81
N ALA A 305 -6.39 -11.00 1.51
CA ALA A 305 -5.39 -10.37 2.37
C ALA A 305 -5.61 -8.85 2.52
N GLY A 306 -6.02 -8.17 1.45
CA GLY A 306 -6.35 -6.74 1.49
C GLY A 306 -7.55 -6.43 2.40
N ILE A 307 -8.60 -7.24 2.33
CA ILE A 307 -9.77 -7.12 3.22
C ILE A 307 -9.35 -7.32 4.68
N MET A 308 -8.57 -8.37 4.98
CA MET A 308 -8.03 -8.60 6.32
C MET A 308 -7.18 -7.43 6.81
N ALA A 309 -6.35 -6.86 5.94
CA ALA A 309 -5.45 -5.77 6.29
C ALA A 309 -6.16 -4.46 6.62
N GLU A 310 -7.25 -4.14 5.91
CA GLU A 310 -7.95 -2.86 6.05
C GLU A 310 -9.11 -2.94 7.09
N ILE A 311 -9.78 -4.06 7.18
CA ILE A 311 -10.92 -4.22 8.12
C ILE A 311 -10.42 -4.79 9.45
N GLY A 312 -9.42 -5.67 9.43
CA GLY A 312 -8.97 -6.42 10.59
C GLY A 312 -10.01 -7.50 10.99
N ASN A 313 -9.82 -8.08 12.19
CA ASN A 313 -10.81 -9.00 12.77
C ASN A 313 -11.96 -8.24 13.41
#